data_57a4ebd793ae93f1451c92d0a5316cea
#
_entry.id   57a4ebd793ae93f1451c92d0a5316cea
#
_cell.length_a   1.000
_cell.length_b   1.000
_cell.length_c   1.000
_cell.angle_alpha   90.00
_cell.angle_beta   90.00
_cell.angle_gamma   90.00
#
_symmetry.space_group_name_H-M   'P 1'
#
loop_
_entity.id
_entity.type
_entity.pdbx_description
1 polymer ?
#
loop_
_entity_poly.entity_id
_entity_poly.type
_entity_poly.pdbx_seq_one_letter_code
_entity_poly.pdbx_strand_id
1 'polypeptide(L)'
;MQRWSIPREVHGDGRFLLRRREFTPAYLEAHEKGLLREKVDAALEHLGPSCRACPRLCKGVDRRANQFGVCKVGRRARVSTAFPHFGEEDVLRGWHGSGTIFFSWCNLRCVFCQNFETSQLGEGQELEARELARLMLSLQQQGCHNINFVTPEHVVPQIVEALPHAVEMGLRLPLVYNTSAYDSLESLRVLDGLVDIYMPDFKLWDEEASRLYLSAVQYPHVARATIAEMHRQVGDLKADEDGLAERGVLVRHLVMPGRLGDTREIVGWLAALSGDTYLNLMDQYYPAWKAKTSHRFEAINRRVSRPEMAQSIALARGAGLWRLDDRWRSASSALA
;
A
#
# COMPACT_ATOMS: atom_id res chain seq x y z
N MET A 1 -3.96 24.76 -17.83
CA MET A 1 -3.83 23.50 -17.11
C MET A 1 -4.87 22.55 -17.69
N GLN A 2 -4.44 21.48 -18.32
CA GLN A 2 -5.35 20.42 -18.75
C GLN A 2 -5.92 19.79 -17.47
N ARG A 3 -7.23 19.94 -17.25
CA ARG A 3 -7.89 19.24 -16.15
C ARG A 3 -7.80 17.76 -16.43
N TRP A 4 -7.12 17.06 -15.57
CA TRP A 4 -7.05 15.63 -15.59
C TRP A 4 -8.45 15.07 -15.31
N SER A 5 -8.92 14.15 -16.13
CA SER A 5 -10.22 13.49 -15.93
C SER A 5 -10.02 11.98 -15.97
N ILE A 6 -10.39 11.31 -14.91
CA ILE A 6 -10.51 9.85 -14.92
C ILE A 6 -11.66 9.50 -15.88
N PRO A 7 -11.49 8.50 -16.76
CA PRO A 7 -12.56 8.05 -17.63
C PRO A 7 -13.81 7.70 -16.82
N ARG A 8 -14.97 8.21 -17.22
CA ARG A 8 -16.26 7.93 -16.56
C ARG A 8 -16.55 6.45 -16.39
N GLU A 9 -16.05 5.63 -17.32
CA GLU A 9 -16.13 4.18 -17.32
C GLU A 9 -15.59 3.54 -16.03
N VAL A 10 -14.59 4.16 -15.39
CA VAL A 10 -13.99 3.67 -14.14
C VAL A 10 -14.78 4.08 -12.90
N HIS A 11 -15.64 5.10 -13.01
CA HIS A 11 -16.42 5.65 -11.90
C HIS A 11 -17.86 5.12 -11.80
N GLY A 12 -18.34 4.32 -12.78
CA GLY A 12 -19.61 3.60 -12.71
C GLY A 12 -20.83 4.48 -12.44
N ASP A 13 -21.14 5.43 -13.32
CA ASP A 13 -22.37 6.24 -13.28
C ASP A 13 -22.64 6.93 -11.93
N GLY A 14 -21.60 7.32 -11.20
CA GLY A 14 -21.68 8.03 -9.92
C GLY A 14 -21.80 7.13 -8.68
N ARG A 15 -21.88 5.80 -8.83
CA ARG A 15 -21.87 4.87 -7.67
C ARG A 15 -20.62 4.99 -6.79
N PHE A 16 -19.50 5.37 -7.39
CA PHE A 16 -18.21 5.52 -6.72
C PHE A 16 -17.82 7.00 -6.53
N LEU A 17 -18.80 7.91 -6.59
CA LEU A 17 -18.62 9.31 -6.25
C LEU A 17 -18.78 9.50 -4.74
N LEU A 18 -17.77 10.06 -4.08
CA LEU A 18 -17.83 10.56 -2.71
C LEU A 18 -17.45 12.05 -2.76
N ARG A 19 -18.44 12.93 -2.63
CA ARG A 19 -18.21 14.36 -2.77
C ARG A 19 -17.33 14.88 -1.63
N ARG A 20 -16.40 15.78 -1.93
CA ARG A 20 -15.50 16.38 -0.92
C ARG A 20 -16.23 16.91 0.30
N ARG A 21 -17.38 17.54 0.11
CA ARG A 21 -18.19 18.06 1.23
C ARG A 21 -18.81 16.98 2.13
N GLU A 22 -18.83 15.75 1.64
CA GLU A 22 -19.39 14.57 2.32
C GLU A 22 -18.29 13.70 2.91
N PHE A 23 -17.02 14.04 2.65
CA PHE A 23 -15.86 13.31 3.10
C PHE A 23 -15.22 13.99 4.32
N THR A 24 -14.94 13.19 5.32
CA THR A 24 -14.09 13.52 6.46
C THR A 24 -13.08 12.41 6.63
N PRO A 25 -11.77 12.69 6.73
CA PRO A 25 -10.77 11.66 7.03
C PRO A 25 -11.13 10.86 8.29
N ALA A 26 -11.01 9.54 8.20
CA ALA A 26 -11.47 8.62 9.25
C ALA A 26 -10.81 8.89 10.61
N TYR A 27 -9.51 9.23 10.61
CA TYR A 27 -8.80 9.56 11.85
C TYR A 27 -9.33 10.84 12.54
N LEU A 28 -9.92 11.78 11.80
CA LEU A 28 -10.56 12.97 12.39
C LEU A 28 -11.87 12.60 13.08
N GLU A 29 -12.68 11.74 12.45
CA GLU A 29 -13.86 11.19 13.10
C GLU A 29 -13.51 10.41 14.36
N ALA A 30 -12.43 9.60 14.32
CA ALA A 30 -11.93 8.89 15.50
C ALA A 30 -11.46 9.85 16.60
N HIS A 31 -10.84 10.97 16.23
CA HIS A 31 -10.43 12.01 17.17
C HIS A 31 -11.63 12.66 17.85
N GLU A 32 -12.64 13.10 17.07
CA GLU A 32 -13.88 13.72 17.59
C GLU A 32 -14.63 12.78 18.55
N LYS A 33 -14.59 11.47 18.28
CA LYS A 33 -15.17 10.42 19.15
C LYS A 33 -14.29 10.08 20.37
N GLY A 34 -13.10 10.68 20.51
CA GLY A 34 -12.15 10.42 21.61
C GLY A 34 -11.43 9.07 21.54
N LEU A 35 -11.48 8.39 20.38
CA LEU A 35 -10.96 7.01 20.20
C LEU A 35 -9.45 6.94 19.93
N LEU A 36 -8.80 8.05 19.51
CA LEU A 36 -7.39 8.00 19.09
C LEU A 36 -6.46 7.52 20.20
N ARG A 37 -6.70 7.89 21.45
CA ARG A 37 -5.85 7.47 22.56
C ARG A 37 -5.90 5.97 22.79
N GLU A 38 -7.09 5.39 22.82
CA GLU A 38 -7.28 3.94 22.95
C GLU A 38 -6.58 3.17 21.82
N LYS A 39 -6.71 3.67 20.58
CA LYS A 39 -6.06 3.08 19.41
C LYS A 39 -4.52 3.19 19.47
N VAL A 40 -3.97 4.28 20.01
CA VAL A 40 -2.53 4.42 20.24
C VAL A 40 -2.05 3.39 21.26
N ASP A 41 -2.75 3.27 22.39
CA ASP A 41 -2.39 2.31 23.44
C ASP A 41 -2.43 0.87 22.89
N ALA A 42 -3.51 0.49 22.19
CA ALA A 42 -3.65 -0.81 21.55
C ALA A 42 -2.54 -1.07 20.49
N ALA A 43 -2.20 -0.06 19.68
CA ALA A 43 -1.13 -0.18 18.69
C ALA A 43 0.23 -0.41 19.34
N LEU A 44 0.56 0.34 20.39
CA LEU A 44 1.84 0.24 21.10
C LEU A 44 2.03 -1.10 21.81
N GLU A 45 0.95 -1.77 22.24
CA GLU A 45 1.01 -3.12 22.77
C GLU A 45 1.56 -4.13 21.76
N HIS A 46 1.40 -3.91 20.46
CA HIS A 46 1.93 -4.79 19.43
C HIS A 46 3.46 -4.80 19.35
N LEU A 47 4.14 -3.83 19.97
CA LEU A 47 5.61 -3.74 19.97
C LEU A 47 6.30 -4.65 20.99
N GLY A 48 5.63 -5.13 22.04
CA GLY A 48 6.27 -5.96 23.06
C GLY A 48 5.31 -6.75 23.96
N PRO A 49 5.82 -7.67 24.79
CA PRO A 49 7.19 -8.21 24.89
C PRO A 49 7.56 -9.23 23.81
N SER A 50 6.64 -9.54 22.92
CA SER A 50 6.85 -10.31 21.69
C SER A 50 6.15 -9.57 20.58
N CYS A 51 6.92 -8.94 19.68
CA CYS A 51 6.38 -8.08 18.63
C CYS A 51 5.42 -8.84 17.71
N ARG A 52 4.19 -8.30 17.55
CA ARG A 52 3.12 -8.84 16.71
C ARG A 52 2.58 -7.81 15.69
N ALA A 53 3.32 -6.73 15.46
CA ALA A 53 2.92 -5.68 14.53
C ALA A 53 2.75 -6.18 13.08
N CYS A 54 3.37 -7.32 12.71
CA CYS A 54 3.24 -7.92 11.40
C CYS A 54 3.27 -9.45 11.48
N PRO A 55 2.97 -10.20 10.38
CA PRO A 55 2.91 -11.67 10.38
C PRO A 55 4.22 -12.40 10.71
N ARG A 56 5.33 -11.71 10.85
CA ARG A 56 6.59 -12.30 11.30
C ARG A 56 6.56 -12.76 12.75
N LEU A 57 5.68 -12.18 13.57
CA LEU A 57 5.45 -12.57 14.96
C LEU A 57 6.76 -12.83 15.72
N CYS A 58 7.57 -11.77 15.88
CA CYS A 58 8.94 -11.89 16.43
C CYS A 58 8.92 -12.23 17.93
N LYS A 59 8.88 -13.53 18.25
CA LYS A 59 8.84 -14.04 19.61
C LYS A 59 10.06 -13.58 20.42
N GLY A 60 9.83 -13.11 21.64
CA GLY A 60 10.88 -12.65 22.54
C GLY A 60 11.56 -11.33 22.14
N VAL A 61 11.02 -10.61 21.16
CA VAL A 61 11.51 -9.29 20.74
C VAL A 61 10.61 -8.21 21.30
N ASP A 62 11.09 -7.46 22.27
CA ASP A 62 10.40 -6.26 22.79
C ASP A 62 10.93 -5.00 22.08
N ARG A 63 10.18 -4.54 21.10
CA ARG A 63 10.52 -3.31 20.37
C ARG A 63 10.31 -2.05 21.20
N ARG A 64 9.51 -2.07 22.28
CA ARG A 64 9.39 -0.95 23.22
C ARG A 64 10.71 -0.73 23.95
N ALA A 65 11.46 -1.80 24.21
CA ALA A 65 12.83 -1.75 24.74
C ALA A 65 13.90 -1.57 23.61
N ASN A 66 13.48 -1.12 22.44
CA ASN A 66 14.33 -0.89 21.25
C ASN A 66 15.07 -2.14 20.75
N GLN A 67 14.51 -3.34 20.99
CA GLN A 67 15.02 -4.56 20.37
C GLN A 67 14.57 -4.68 18.91
N PHE A 68 15.35 -5.40 18.11
CA PHE A 68 15.13 -5.50 16.67
C PHE A 68 14.67 -6.90 16.28
N GLY A 69 13.54 -6.97 15.55
CA GLY A 69 13.04 -8.19 14.94
C GLY A 69 13.51 -8.37 13.49
N VAL A 70 12.76 -9.17 12.72
CA VAL A 70 13.03 -9.44 11.30
C VAL A 70 13.07 -8.15 10.48
N CYS A 71 12.22 -7.18 10.77
CA CYS A 71 12.16 -5.89 10.07
C CYS A 71 13.27 -4.91 10.47
N LYS A 72 14.12 -5.23 11.46
CA LYS A 72 15.23 -4.38 11.94
C LYS A 72 14.82 -2.97 12.40
N VAL A 73 13.56 -2.77 12.77
CA VAL A 73 13.04 -1.51 13.33
C VAL A 73 12.78 -1.71 14.83
N GLY A 74 13.23 -0.76 15.63
CA GLY A 74 13.04 -0.73 17.09
C GLY A 74 11.78 0.04 17.50
N ARG A 75 11.90 0.84 18.56
CA ARG A 75 10.79 1.62 19.11
C ARG A 75 10.31 2.73 18.17
N ARG A 76 11.21 3.36 17.43
CA ARG A 76 10.93 4.48 16.54
C ARG A 76 10.74 4.01 15.10
N ALA A 77 9.91 4.72 14.33
CA ALA A 77 9.83 4.52 12.90
C ALA A 77 11.13 5.03 12.24
N ARG A 78 11.59 4.33 11.20
CA ARG A 78 12.70 4.79 10.38
C ARG A 78 12.17 5.22 9.02
N VAL A 79 12.44 6.47 8.64
CA VAL A 79 11.98 7.07 7.39
C VAL A 79 13.19 7.33 6.49
N SER A 80 13.10 6.87 5.25
CA SER A 80 14.12 7.12 4.22
C SER A 80 13.92 8.49 3.60
N THR A 81 12.73 8.74 3.06
CA THR A 81 12.39 9.99 2.37
C THR A 81 10.92 10.35 2.53
N ALA A 82 10.59 11.64 2.35
CA ALA A 82 9.20 12.12 2.27
C ALA A 82 9.12 13.26 1.25
N PHE A 83 8.25 13.12 0.23
CA PHE A 83 8.12 14.10 -0.85
C PHE A 83 6.79 13.95 -1.61
N PRO A 84 6.32 14.99 -2.35
CA PRO A 84 5.22 14.88 -3.30
C PRO A 84 5.59 13.94 -4.46
N HIS A 85 4.99 12.77 -4.52
CA HIS A 85 5.28 11.72 -5.51
C HIS A 85 4.30 11.78 -6.67
N PHE A 86 4.81 11.93 -7.90
CA PHE A 86 4.02 12.01 -9.14
C PHE A 86 3.96 10.70 -9.92
N GLY A 87 4.60 9.65 -9.44
CA GLY A 87 4.60 8.31 -10.04
C GLY A 87 3.51 7.37 -9.52
N GLU A 88 2.71 7.80 -8.52
CA GLU A 88 1.59 7.01 -8.01
C GLU A 88 0.42 6.98 -9.01
N GLU A 89 -0.62 6.20 -8.72
CA GLU A 89 -1.85 6.14 -9.48
C GLU A 89 -2.45 7.54 -9.66
N ASP A 90 -3.00 7.78 -10.82
CA ASP A 90 -3.58 9.09 -11.17
C ASP A 90 -4.64 9.53 -10.16
N VAL A 91 -5.45 8.61 -9.67
CA VAL A 91 -6.46 8.84 -8.62
C VAL A 91 -5.87 9.29 -7.28
N LEU A 92 -4.58 9.04 -7.02
CA LEU A 92 -3.90 9.42 -5.78
C LEU A 92 -3.03 10.67 -5.96
N ARG A 93 -2.26 10.74 -7.07
CA ARG A 93 -1.31 11.81 -7.28
C ARG A 93 -1.95 13.12 -7.76
N GLY A 94 -3.05 13.02 -8.51
CA GLY A 94 -3.69 14.17 -9.13
C GLY A 94 -2.69 15.08 -9.83
N TRP A 95 -2.76 16.38 -9.51
CA TRP A 95 -1.89 17.42 -10.09
C TRP A 95 -0.86 18.01 -9.11
N HIS A 96 -0.95 17.69 -7.81
CA HIS A 96 -0.01 18.15 -6.78
C HIS A 96 0.81 17.01 -6.16
N GLY A 97 0.60 15.79 -6.59
CA GLY A 97 1.30 14.61 -6.10
C GLY A 97 0.66 13.97 -4.87
N SER A 98 0.99 12.71 -4.66
CA SER A 98 0.72 11.96 -3.43
C SER A 98 1.81 12.29 -2.40
N GLY A 99 1.43 12.69 -1.19
CA GLY A 99 2.36 13.02 -0.12
C GLY A 99 2.98 11.77 0.48
N THR A 100 4.03 11.25 -0.15
CA THR A 100 4.55 9.92 0.10
C THR A 100 5.65 9.93 1.15
N ILE A 101 5.53 9.06 2.17
CA ILE A 101 6.50 8.81 3.23
C ILE A 101 7.03 7.38 3.09
N PHE A 102 8.28 7.20 2.70
CA PHE A 102 8.92 5.90 2.56
C PHE A 102 9.53 5.45 3.88
N PHE A 103 8.97 4.39 4.46
CA PHE A 103 9.57 3.75 5.63
C PHE A 103 10.72 2.83 5.23
N SER A 104 11.78 2.90 6.02
CA SER A 104 12.94 2.03 5.83
C SER A 104 12.70 0.65 6.38
N TRP A 105 13.43 -0.32 5.83
CA TRP A 105 13.25 -1.73 6.06
C TRP A 105 11.92 -2.26 5.54
N CYS A 106 11.67 -3.54 5.71
CA CYS A 106 10.44 -4.21 5.28
C CYS A 106 10.32 -5.54 6.01
N ASN A 107 9.10 -5.99 6.21
CA ASN A 107 8.83 -7.33 6.74
C ASN A 107 8.92 -8.45 5.68
N LEU A 108 8.89 -8.11 4.39
CA LEU A 108 9.23 -9.01 3.27
C LEU A 108 10.70 -8.91 2.86
N ARG A 109 11.16 -9.91 2.10
CA ARG A 109 12.52 -9.99 1.57
C ARG A 109 12.49 -10.25 0.07
N CYS A 110 11.72 -9.43 -0.67
CA CYS A 110 11.56 -9.56 -2.11
C CYS A 110 12.91 -9.52 -2.82
N VAL A 111 13.26 -10.59 -3.54
CA VAL A 111 14.54 -10.68 -4.26
C VAL A 111 14.62 -9.74 -5.46
N PHE A 112 13.47 -9.22 -5.91
CA PHE A 112 13.29 -8.29 -7.02
C PHE A 112 12.95 -6.86 -6.56
N CYS A 113 13.19 -6.52 -5.29
CA CYS A 113 12.79 -5.21 -4.77
C CYS A 113 13.51 -4.08 -5.51
N GLN A 114 12.73 -3.18 -6.12
CA GLN A 114 13.25 -2.01 -6.84
C GLN A 114 13.78 -0.93 -5.87
N ASN A 115 13.21 -0.87 -4.66
CA ASN A 115 13.61 0.05 -3.59
C ASN A 115 14.45 -0.67 -2.52
N PHE A 116 15.42 -1.50 -2.96
CA PHE A 116 16.16 -2.36 -2.02
C PHE A 116 17.08 -1.56 -1.06
N GLU A 117 17.59 -0.40 -1.46
CA GLU A 117 18.36 0.49 -0.60
C GLU A 117 17.55 0.86 0.65
N THR A 118 16.32 1.31 0.45
CA THR A 118 15.40 1.63 1.54
C THR A 118 14.95 0.39 2.29
N SER A 119 14.42 -0.63 1.56
CA SER A 119 13.71 -1.75 2.17
C SER A 119 14.60 -2.86 2.73
N GLN A 120 15.84 -3.00 2.24
CA GLN A 120 16.76 -4.09 2.60
C GLN A 120 18.07 -3.60 3.23
N LEU A 121 18.52 -2.39 2.89
CA LEU A 121 19.71 -1.77 3.48
C LEU A 121 19.35 -0.79 4.61
N GLY A 122 18.12 -0.29 4.63
CA GLY A 122 17.58 0.49 5.74
C GLY A 122 18.10 1.92 5.82
N GLU A 123 18.36 2.53 4.66
CA GLU A 123 18.71 3.95 4.59
C GLU A 123 17.62 4.81 5.20
N GLY A 124 17.98 5.84 5.94
CA GLY A 124 17.06 6.79 6.54
C GLY A 124 17.35 7.09 8.00
N GLN A 125 16.45 7.82 8.65
CA GLN A 125 16.58 8.31 10.02
C GLN A 125 15.43 7.83 10.89
N GLU A 126 15.71 7.58 12.17
CA GLU A 126 14.68 7.29 13.16
C GLU A 126 13.96 8.58 13.54
N LEU A 127 12.63 8.52 13.61
CA LEU A 127 11.78 9.64 13.96
C LEU A 127 10.90 9.30 15.15
N GLU A 128 10.73 10.29 16.03
CA GLU A 128 9.69 10.27 17.06
C GLU A 128 8.31 10.53 16.43
N ALA A 129 7.25 10.14 17.14
CA ALA A 129 5.87 10.31 16.67
C ALA A 129 5.55 11.76 16.23
N ARG A 130 6.03 12.76 17.01
CA ARG A 130 5.82 14.17 16.69
C ARG A 130 6.60 14.63 15.45
N GLU A 131 7.75 14.05 15.18
CA GLU A 131 8.55 14.35 13.98
C GLU A 131 7.89 13.75 12.74
N LEU A 132 7.36 12.52 12.85
CA LEU A 132 6.56 11.91 11.78
C LEU A 132 5.30 12.74 11.48
N ALA A 133 4.62 13.26 12.51
CA ALA A 133 3.50 14.18 12.34
C ALA A 133 3.90 15.46 11.58
N ARG A 134 5.07 16.06 11.88
CA ARG A 134 5.58 17.23 11.13
C ARG A 134 5.82 16.93 9.66
N LEU A 135 6.30 15.73 9.30
CA LEU A 135 6.44 15.34 7.89
C LEU A 135 5.08 15.30 7.18
N MET A 136 4.05 14.73 7.82
CA MET A 136 2.69 14.74 7.25
C MET A 136 2.20 16.16 7.00
N LEU A 137 2.40 17.07 7.96
CA LEU A 137 2.01 18.48 7.82
C LEU A 137 2.79 19.19 6.71
N SER A 138 4.10 18.92 6.59
CA SER A 138 4.93 19.49 5.53
C SER A 138 4.41 19.10 4.14
N LEU A 139 4.01 17.83 3.95
CA LEU A 139 3.44 17.35 2.69
C LEU A 139 2.08 18.00 2.40
N GLN A 140 1.22 18.17 3.42
CA GLN A 140 -0.02 18.91 3.28
C GLN A 140 0.24 20.37 2.88
N GLN A 141 1.21 21.06 3.49
CA GLN A 141 1.58 22.44 3.17
C GLN A 141 2.16 22.59 1.76
N GLN A 142 2.77 21.52 1.21
CA GLN A 142 3.21 21.46 -0.18
C GLN A 142 2.06 21.21 -1.17
N GLY A 143 0.84 21.05 -0.67
CA GLY A 143 -0.38 20.91 -1.48
C GLY A 143 -0.69 19.47 -1.94
N CYS A 144 -0.02 18.46 -1.39
CA CYS A 144 -0.31 17.06 -1.70
C CYS A 144 -1.80 16.72 -1.47
N HIS A 145 -2.31 15.74 -2.21
CA HIS A 145 -3.72 15.34 -2.14
C HIS A 145 -4.03 14.35 -1.01
N ASN A 146 -3.02 13.66 -0.51
CA ASN A 146 -3.12 12.65 0.56
C ASN A 146 -1.79 12.51 1.30
N ILE A 147 -1.78 11.74 2.40
CA ILE A 147 -0.55 11.24 3.03
C ILE A 147 -0.46 9.74 2.74
N ASN A 148 0.57 9.33 2.03
CA ASN A 148 0.78 7.98 1.56
C ASN A 148 1.94 7.30 2.31
N PHE A 149 1.61 6.35 3.18
CA PHE A 149 2.58 5.56 3.95
C PHE A 149 3.04 4.36 3.14
N VAL A 150 4.29 4.35 2.68
CA VAL A 150 4.84 3.26 1.87
C VAL A 150 5.60 2.25 2.74
N THR A 151 5.23 0.98 2.62
CA THR A 151 5.75 -0.15 3.41
C THR A 151 5.49 0.04 4.91
N PRO A 152 4.25 0.31 5.34
CA PRO A 152 3.93 0.68 6.71
C PRO A 152 3.70 -0.52 7.65
N GLU A 153 3.62 -1.74 7.16
CA GLU A 153 3.13 -2.94 7.86
C GLU A 153 3.87 -3.21 9.17
N HIS A 154 5.13 -2.86 9.22
CA HIS A 154 6.00 -3.09 10.38
C HIS A 154 6.12 -1.87 11.31
N VAL A 155 5.50 -0.75 10.95
CA VAL A 155 5.52 0.52 11.70
C VAL A 155 4.13 1.08 11.99
N VAL A 156 3.08 0.26 11.89
CA VAL A 156 1.71 0.65 12.25
C VAL A 156 1.63 1.31 13.63
N PRO A 157 2.26 0.77 14.69
CA PRO A 157 2.19 1.41 16.00
C PRO A 157 2.73 2.84 16.02
N GLN A 158 3.82 3.09 15.33
CA GLN A 158 4.44 4.41 15.27
C GLN A 158 3.62 5.41 14.43
N ILE A 159 2.96 4.93 13.36
CA ILE A 159 2.05 5.75 12.57
C ILE A 159 0.85 6.15 13.42
N VAL A 160 0.21 5.20 14.11
CA VAL A 160 -0.95 5.47 14.95
C VAL A 160 -0.59 6.43 16.10
N GLU A 161 0.58 6.26 16.72
CA GLU A 161 1.11 7.15 17.74
C GLU A 161 1.32 8.59 17.25
N ALA A 162 1.62 8.77 15.96
CA ALA A 162 1.82 10.10 15.38
C ALA A 162 0.50 10.84 15.08
N LEU A 163 -0.62 10.13 14.92
CA LEU A 163 -1.89 10.73 14.50
C LEU A 163 -2.43 11.80 15.45
N PRO A 164 -2.46 11.63 16.79
CA PRO A 164 -2.89 12.71 17.70
C PRO A 164 -2.10 13.99 17.48
N HIS A 165 -0.79 13.91 17.36
CA HIS A 165 0.06 15.07 17.08
C HIS A 165 -0.24 15.70 15.72
N ALA A 166 -0.48 14.88 14.68
CA ALA A 166 -0.81 15.38 13.36
C ALA A 166 -2.16 16.12 13.35
N VAL A 167 -3.16 15.60 14.07
CA VAL A 167 -4.47 16.25 14.23
C VAL A 167 -4.34 17.60 14.96
N GLU A 168 -3.61 17.65 16.08
CA GLU A 168 -3.32 18.87 16.83
C GLU A 168 -2.62 19.94 15.97
N MET A 169 -1.73 19.51 15.07
CA MET A 169 -1.04 20.40 14.13
C MET A 169 -1.88 20.79 12.91
N GLY A 170 -3.08 20.25 12.73
CA GLY A 170 -4.03 20.62 11.69
C GLY A 170 -3.97 19.76 10.41
N LEU A 171 -3.56 18.50 10.49
CA LEU A 171 -3.68 17.56 9.37
C LEU A 171 -5.15 17.34 9.00
N ARG A 172 -5.45 17.37 7.68
CA ARG A 172 -6.81 17.22 7.12
C ARG A 172 -6.88 16.35 5.86
N LEU A 173 -5.75 15.82 5.39
CA LEU A 173 -5.69 15.00 4.18
C LEU A 173 -6.09 13.55 4.46
N PRO A 174 -6.66 12.82 3.49
CA PRO A 174 -6.89 11.39 3.60
C PRO A 174 -5.58 10.63 3.77
N LEU A 175 -5.63 9.51 4.50
CA LEU A 175 -4.49 8.62 4.72
C LEU A 175 -4.55 7.44 3.76
N VAL A 176 -3.45 7.23 3.02
CA VAL A 176 -3.23 6.07 2.15
C VAL A 176 -2.25 5.10 2.83
N TYR A 177 -2.65 3.85 2.93
CA TYR A 177 -1.84 2.77 3.48
C TYR A 177 -1.35 1.86 2.35
N ASN A 178 -0.13 2.13 1.86
CA ASN A 178 0.48 1.48 0.71
C ASN A 178 1.34 0.29 1.19
N THR A 179 0.75 -0.89 1.16
CA THR A 179 1.26 -2.10 1.79
C THR A 179 1.58 -3.20 0.79
N SER A 180 2.47 -4.09 1.19
CA SER A 180 2.75 -5.34 0.46
C SER A 180 1.68 -6.41 0.65
N ALA A 181 0.58 -6.12 1.34
CA ALA A 181 -0.44 -7.07 1.79
C ALA A 181 0.09 -8.21 2.69
N TYR A 182 1.22 -7.98 3.37
CA TYR A 182 1.76 -8.90 4.37
C TYR A 182 1.60 -8.28 5.76
N ASP A 183 0.34 -8.04 6.12
CA ASP A 183 -0.10 -7.35 7.32
C ASP A 183 -0.61 -8.32 8.40
N SER A 184 -0.56 -7.89 9.65
CA SER A 184 -1.25 -8.55 10.76
C SER A 184 -2.71 -8.10 10.80
N LEU A 185 -3.66 -9.03 10.88
CA LEU A 185 -5.08 -8.71 11.06
C LEU A 185 -5.32 -7.92 12.35
N GLU A 186 -4.52 -8.15 13.40
CA GLU A 186 -4.60 -7.36 14.63
C GLU A 186 -4.22 -5.91 14.39
N SER A 187 -3.15 -5.65 13.62
CA SER A 187 -2.75 -4.29 13.25
C SER A 187 -3.78 -3.61 12.35
N LEU A 188 -4.38 -4.34 11.41
CA LEU A 188 -5.46 -3.80 10.56
C LEU A 188 -6.70 -3.42 11.38
N ARG A 189 -7.05 -4.20 12.41
CA ARG A 189 -8.16 -3.84 13.31
C ARG A 189 -7.90 -2.56 14.09
N VAL A 190 -6.66 -2.29 14.46
CA VAL A 190 -6.29 -0.99 15.06
C VAL A 190 -6.47 0.14 14.05
N LEU A 191 -6.13 -0.09 12.78
CA LEU A 191 -6.27 0.89 11.70
C LEU A 191 -7.72 1.14 11.26
N ASP A 192 -8.67 0.27 11.63
CA ASP A 192 -10.10 0.44 11.30
C ASP A 192 -10.63 1.78 11.84
N GLY A 193 -11.16 2.62 10.96
CA GLY A 193 -11.57 3.98 11.28
C GLY A 193 -10.41 4.99 11.44
N LEU A 194 -9.20 4.67 10.96
CA LEU A 194 -8.06 5.60 10.90
C LEU A 194 -7.57 5.83 9.47
N VAL A 195 -7.61 4.80 8.63
CA VAL A 195 -7.14 4.83 7.24
C VAL A 195 -8.34 5.01 6.31
N ASP A 196 -8.17 5.83 5.30
CA ASP A 196 -9.20 6.11 4.29
C ASP A 196 -9.03 5.22 3.05
N ILE A 197 -7.79 5.04 2.60
CA ILE A 197 -7.48 4.32 1.37
C ILE A 197 -6.44 3.25 1.67
N TYR A 198 -6.79 1.99 1.39
CA TYR A 198 -5.83 0.90 1.38
C TYR A 198 -5.35 0.64 -0.03
N MET A 199 -4.02 0.53 -0.20
CA MET A 199 -3.39 0.22 -1.47
C MET A 199 -2.49 -1.01 -1.33
N PRO A 200 -3.08 -2.22 -1.26
CA PRO A 200 -2.32 -3.45 -1.13
C PRO A 200 -1.73 -3.94 -2.46
N ASP A 201 -0.48 -4.39 -2.44
CA ASP A 201 0.11 -5.16 -3.53
C ASP A 201 -0.21 -6.65 -3.35
N PHE A 202 -0.99 -7.27 -4.22
CA PHE A 202 -1.12 -8.72 -4.25
C PHE A 202 -0.07 -9.29 -5.22
N LYS A 203 1.08 -9.74 -4.68
CA LYS A 203 2.28 -10.03 -5.47
C LYS A 203 2.29 -11.42 -6.11
N LEU A 204 1.96 -12.46 -5.35
CA LEU A 204 2.04 -13.87 -5.75
C LEU A 204 0.91 -14.66 -5.12
N TRP A 205 0.46 -15.71 -5.83
CA TRP A 205 -0.54 -16.68 -5.35
C TRP A 205 0.11 -18.01 -4.93
N ASP A 206 1.18 -18.40 -5.60
CA ASP A 206 1.90 -19.66 -5.37
C ASP A 206 2.79 -19.58 -4.13
N GLU A 207 2.68 -20.57 -3.23
CA GLU A 207 3.43 -20.59 -1.96
C GLU A 207 4.92 -20.81 -2.16
N GLU A 208 5.32 -21.67 -3.13
CA GLU A 208 6.72 -21.93 -3.41
C GLU A 208 7.40 -20.72 -4.04
N ALA A 209 6.72 -20.03 -4.96
CA ALA A 209 7.19 -18.75 -5.48
C ALA A 209 7.28 -17.70 -4.37
N SER A 210 6.31 -17.66 -3.48
CA SER A 210 6.31 -16.75 -2.32
C SER A 210 7.45 -17.06 -1.36
N ARG A 211 7.73 -18.32 -1.09
CA ARG A 211 8.90 -18.76 -0.33
C ARG A 211 10.21 -18.34 -1.02
N LEU A 212 10.30 -18.57 -2.32
CA LEU A 212 11.50 -18.31 -3.10
C LEU A 212 11.78 -16.82 -3.29
N TYR A 213 10.74 -16.05 -3.68
CA TYR A 213 10.91 -14.65 -4.11
C TYR A 213 10.63 -13.62 -3.02
N LEU A 214 9.80 -13.95 -2.00
CA LEU A 214 9.42 -13.02 -0.93
C LEU A 214 9.97 -13.43 0.45
N SER A 215 10.50 -14.66 0.58
CA SER A 215 10.87 -15.30 1.84
C SER A 215 9.68 -15.36 2.83
N ALA A 216 8.49 -15.67 2.30
CA ALA A 216 7.24 -15.71 3.04
C ALA A 216 6.28 -16.74 2.41
N VAL A 217 6.39 -18.04 2.82
CA VAL A 217 5.55 -19.12 2.27
C VAL A 217 4.06 -18.88 2.46
N GLN A 218 3.65 -18.29 3.58
CA GLN A 218 2.25 -18.00 3.90
C GLN A 218 1.70 -16.75 3.23
N TYR A 219 2.53 -16.06 2.41
CA TYR A 219 2.16 -14.78 1.80
C TYR A 219 0.79 -14.81 1.10
N PRO A 220 0.43 -15.79 0.25
CA PRO A 220 -0.85 -15.76 -0.47
C PRO A 220 -2.07 -15.84 0.47
N HIS A 221 -1.96 -16.59 1.56
CA HIS A 221 -3.02 -16.70 2.56
C HIS A 221 -3.18 -15.40 3.36
N VAL A 222 -2.05 -14.83 3.78
CA VAL A 222 -2.03 -13.55 4.49
C VAL A 222 -2.59 -12.44 3.60
N ALA A 223 -2.13 -12.34 2.35
CA ALA A 223 -2.58 -11.31 1.42
C ALA A 223 -4.11 -11.35 1.19
N ARG A 224 -4.69 -12.55 0.99
CA ARG A 224 -6.15 -12.68 0.88
C ARG A 224 -6.89 -12.23 2.14
N ALA A 225 -6.44 -12.67 3.29
CA ALA A 225 -7.08 -12.31 4.55
C ALA A 225 -7.01 -10.81 4.83
N THR A 226 -5.86 -10.19 4.55
CA THR A 226 -5.65 -8.75 4.80
C THR A 226 -6.38 -7.88 3.79
N ILE A 227 -6.38 -8.22 2.50
CA ILE A 227 -7.13 -7.47 1.48
C ILE A 227 -8.65 -7.58 1.74
N ALA A 228 -9.16 -8.76 2.13
CA ALA A 228 -10.55 -8.91 2.51
C ALA A 228 -10.91 -8.04 3.73
N GLU A 229 -10.04 -7.97 4.75
CA GLU A 229 -10.24 -7.10 5.91
C GLU A 229 -10.18 -5.62 5.53
N MET A 230 -9.25 -5.20 4.68
CA MET A 230 -9.16 -3.83 4.15
C MET A 230 -10.46 -3.46 3.40
N HIS A 231 -10.95 -4.37 2.54
CA HIS A 231 -12.22 -4.15 1.83
C HIS A 231 -13.43 -4.09 2.79
N ARG A 232 -13.45 -4.90 3.84
CA ARG A 232 -14.48 -4.81 4.89
C ARG A 232 -14.52 -3.43 5.55
N GLN A 233 -13.34 -2.83 5.78
CA GLN A 233 -13.23 -1.54 6.49
C GLN A 233 -13.66 -0.36 5.63
N VAL A 234 -13.25 -0.31 4.37
CA VAL A 234 -13.40 0.89 3.52
C VAL A 234 -14.19 0.66 2.22
N GLY A 235 -14.44 -0.59 1.84
CA GLY A 235 -15.17 -0.96 0.63
C GLY A 235 -14.42 -0.67 -0.68
N ASP A 236 -15.17 -0.63 -1.78
CA ASP A 236 -14.65 -0.30 -3.10
C ASP A 236 -14.22 1.16 -3.18
N LEU A 237 -13.18 1.43 -4.01
CA LEU A 237 -12.60 2.76 -4.16
C LEU A 237 -13.63 3.79 -4.62
N LYS A 238 -13.74 4.89 -3.89
CA LYS A 238 -14.56 6.06 -4.21
C LYS A 238 -13.66 7.26 -4.41
N ALA A 239 -14.04 8.09 -5.38
CA ALA A 239 -13.33 9.31 -5.73
C ALA A 239 -14.25 10.53 -5.64
N ASP A 240 -13.65 11.72 -5.50
CA ASP A 240 -14.36 12.98 -5.51
C ASP A 240 -14.77 13.43 -6.92
N GLU A 241 -15.32 14.65 -7.03
CA GLU A 241 -15.77 15.26 -8.29
C GLU A 241 -14.63 15.50 -9.29
N ASP A 242 -13.39 15.61 -8.81
CA ASP A 242 -12.19 15.81 -9.65
C ASP A 242 -11.51 14.47 -9.97
N GLY A 243 -12.02 13.35 -9.44
CA GLY A 243 -11.50 12.00 -9.65
C GLY A 243 -10.36 11.62 -8.71
N LEU A 244 -10.16 12.35 -7.61
CA LEU A 244 -9.21 11.98 -6.58
C LEU A 244 -9.83 10.98 -5.62
N ALA A 245 -9.09 9.93 -5.30
CA ALA A 245 -9.53 8.91 -4.36
C ALA A 245 -9.65 9.51 -2.94
N GLU A 246 -10.79 9.24 -2.32
CA GLU A 246 -11.10 9.69 -0.96
C GLU A 246 -11.20 8.51 0.02
N ARG A 247 -11.79 7.38 -0.40
CA ARG A 247 -11.97 6.20 0.45
C ARG A 247 -12.07 4.91 -0.38
N GLY A 248 -11.54 3.81 0.14
CA GLY A 248 -11.72 2.49 -0.44
C GLY A 248 -10.42 1.73 -0.70
N VAL A 249 -10.53 0.59 -1.38
CA VAL A 249 -9.39 -0.27 -1.72
C VAL A 249 -8.99 -0.09 -3.19
N LEU A 250 -7.71 0.18 -3.41
CA LEU A 250 -7.05 0.13 -4.71
C LEU A 250 -6.04 -1.02 -4.68
N VAL A 251 -6.28 -2.11 -5.40
CA VAL A 251 -5.35 -3.25 -5.42
C VAL A 251 -4.32 -3.05 -6.53
N ARG A 252 -3.06 -3.35 -6.22
CA ARG A 252 -1.98 -3.41 -7.21
C ARG A 252 -1.53 -4.85 -7.41
N HIS A 253 -1.29 -5.24 -8.65
CA HIS A 253 -0.66 -6.50 -8.99
C HIS A 253 0.49 -6.27 -9.97
N LEU A 254 1.71 -6.50 -9.50
CA LEU A 254 2.90 -6.45 -10.35
C LEU A 254 2.94 -7.72 -11.21
N VAL A 255 2.64 -7.59 -12.49
CA VAL A 255 2.76 -8.71 -13.43
C VAL A 255 4.23 -9.10 -13.52
N MET A 256 4.52 -10.38 -13.30
CA MET A 256 5.89 -10.91 -13.33
C MET A 256 6.08 -11.91 -14.47
N PRO A 257 7.28 -11.94 -15.08
CA PRO A 257 7.57 -12.84 -16.18
C PRO A 257 7.38 -14.30 -15.78
N GLY A 258 6.67 -15.07 -16.63
CA GLY A 258 6.40 -16.49 -16.39
C GLY A 258 5.39 -16.79 -15.26
N ARG A 259 4.69 -15.78 -14.72
CA ARG A 259 3.80 -15.93 -13.55
C ARG A 259 2.32 -15.66 -13.88
N LEU A 260 1.89 -15.89 -15.11
CA LEU A 260 0.47 -15.72 -15.51
C LEU A 260 -0.51 -16.59 -14.71
N GLY A 261 -0.04 -17.74 -14.20
CA GLY A 261 -0.83 -18.56 -13.29
C GLY A 261 -1.22 -17.82 -12.01
N ASP A 262 -0.25 -17.12 -11.38
CA ASP A 262 -0.54 -16.28 -10.21
C ASP A 262 -1.53 -15.16 -10.56
N THR A 263 -1.33 -14.48 -11.70
CA THR A 263 -2.24 -13.43 -12.16
C THR A 263 -3.67 -13.94 -12.30
N ARG A 264 -3.86 -15.14 -12.91
CA ARG A 264 -5.19 -15.75 -13.09
C ARG A 264 -5.90 -15.96 -11.75
N GLU A 265 -5.23 -16.57 -10.80
CA GLU A 265 -5.79 -16.85 -9.48
C GLU A 265 -6.09 -15.56 -8.70
N ILE A 266 -5.17 -14.60 -8.75
CA ILE A 266 -5.33 -13.30 -8.07
C ILE A 266 -6.55 -12.55 -8.62
N VAL A 267 -6.67 -12.38 -9.95
CA VAL A 267 -7.80 -11.62 -10.52
C VAL A 267 -9.13 -12.36 -10.34
N GLY A 268 -9.13 -13.70 -10.39
CA GLY A 268 -10.32 -14.50 -10.09
C GLY A 268 -10.78 -14.32 -8.65
N TRP A 269 -9.86 -14.34 -7.69
CA TRP A 269 -10.15 -14.10 -6.29
C TRP A 269 -10.64 -12.67 -6.02
N LEU A 270 -10.00 -11.66 -6.64
CA LEU A 270 -10.41 -10.25 -6.50
C LEU A 270 -11.82 -10.04 -7.04
N ALA A 271 -12.15 -10.61 -8.20
CA ALA A 271 -13.50 -10.53 -8.78
C ALA A 271 -14.55 -11.20 -7.88
N ALA A 272 -14.20 -12.30 -7.20
CA ALA A 272 -15.07 -12.94 -6.24
C ALA A 272 -15.22 -12.12 -4.94
N LEU A 273 -14.22 -11.33 -4.53
CA LEU A 273 -14.32 -10.41 -3.40
C LEU A 273 -15.23 -9.22 -3.75
N SER A 274 -14.98 -8.56 -4.86
CA SER A 274 -15.81 -7.50 -5.44
C SER A 274 -15.54 -7.37 -6.93
N GLY A 275 -16.57 -7.49 -7.77
CA GLY A 275 -16.47 -7.19 -9.20
C GLY A 275 -16.16 -5.71 -9.49
N ASP A 276 -16.33 -4.84 -8.50
CA ASP A 276 -16.06 -3.39 -8.56
C ASP A 276 -14.66 -3.01 -8.02
N THR A 277 -13.80 -3.99 -7.72
CA THR A 277 -12.42 -3.74 -7.27
C THR A 277 -11.67 -2.85 -8.27
N TYR A 278 -11.09 -1.74 -7.79
CA TYR A 278 -10.18 -0.93 -8.60
C TYR A 278 -8.80 -1.62 -8.63
N LEU A 279 -8.35 -2.02 -9.82
CA LEU A 279 -7.15 -2.82 -9.99
C LEU A 279 -6.13 -2.11 -10.90
N ASN A 280 -4.91 -1.94 -10.40
CA ASN A 280 -3.75 -1.58 -11.21
C ASN A 280 -2.92 -2.84 -11.51
N LEU A 281 -2.96 -3.28 -12.78
CA LEU A 281 -2.04 -4.29 -13.32
C LEU A 281 -0.77 -3.57 -13.78
N MET A 282 0.34 -3.75 -13.05
CA MET A 282 1.58 -3.04 -13.31
C MET A 282 2.51 -3.82 -14.23
N ASP A 283 2.95 -3.21 -15.34
CA ASP A 283 3.90 -3.77 -16.30
C ASP A 283 5.36 -3.36 -16.04
N GLN A 284 5.58 -2.56 -15.00
CA GLN A 284 6.85 -1.91 -14.70
C GLN A 284 7.90 -2.83 -14.05
N TYR A 285 7.64 -4.16 -14.01
CA TYR A 285 8.62 -5.10 -13.49
C TYR A 285 9.92 -5.05 -14.29
N TYR A 286 11.04 -4.94 -13.59
CA TYR A 286 12.37 -5.22 -14.11
C TYR A 286 13.20 -5.94 -13.05
N PRO A 287 14.17 -6.78 -13.46
CA PRO A 287 15.08 -7.43 -12.52
C PRO A 287 15.87 -6.38 -11.73
N ALA A 288 15.72 -6.40 -10.43
CA ALA A 288 16.47 -5.56 -9.51
C ALA A 288 17.10 -6.43 -8.41
N TRP A 289 18.07 -5.86 -7.72
CA TRP A 289 18.77 -6.48 -6.59
C TRP A 289 19.18 -7.93 -6.86
N LYS A 290 18.75 -8.91 -6.04
CA LYS A 290 19.14 -10.34 -6.16
C LYS A 290 18.60 -10.99 -7.43
N ALA A 291 17.44 -10.59 -7.93
CA ALA A 291 16.87 -11.09 -9.16
C ALA A 291 17.76 -10.79 -10.37
N LYS A 292 18.52 -9.68 -10.34
CA LYS A 292 19.47 -9.31 -11.39
C LYS A 292 20.82 -10.02 -11.27
N THR A 293 21.25 -10.32 -10.02
CA THR A 293 22.65 -10.70 -9.74
C THR A 293 22.85 -12.19 -9.45
N SER A 294 21.78 -12.95 -9.21
CA SER A 294 21.87 -14.36 -8.83
C SER A 294 21.19 -15.26 -9.85
N HIS A 295 21.93 -16.24 -10.40
CA HIS A 295 21.42 -17.28 -11.30
C HIS A 295 20.25 -18.09 -10.72
N ARG A 296 20.11 -18.11 -9.39
CA ARG A 296 18.98 -18.76 -8.72
C ARG A 296 17.62 -18.21 -9.16
N PHE A 297 17.57 -16.98 -9.64
CA PHE A 297 16.35 -16.25 -10.01
C PHE A 297 16.25 -16.00 -11.52
N GLU A 298 16.94 -16.81 -12.34
CA GLU A 298 16.97 -16.67 -13.80
C GLU A 298 15.58 -16.61 -14.43
N ALA A 299 14.63 -17.40 -13.91
CA ALA A 299 13.24 -17.44 -14.40
C ALA A 299 12.54 -16.06 -14.38
N ILE A 300 12.96 -15.15 -13.49
CA ILE A 300 12.42 -13.78 -13.37
C ILE A 300 13.45 -12.72 -13.75
N ASN A 301 14.61 -13.09 -14.30
CA ASN A 301 15.67 -12.15 -14.69
C ASN A 301 15.43 -11.57 -16.11
N ARG A 302 14.22 -11.14 -16.38
CA ARG A 302 13.82 -10.43 -17.61
C ARG A 302 12.64 -9.52 -17.33
N ARG A 303 12.36 -8.59 -18.21
CA ARG A 303 11.12 -7.80 -18.14
C ARG A 303 9.90 -8.68 -18.51
N VAL A 304 8.73 -8.25 -18.08
CA VAL A 304 7.46 -8.80 -18.56
C VAL A 304 7.31 -8.45 -20.06
N SER A 305 6.83 -9.40 -20.83
CA SER A 305 6.61 -9.19 -22.27
C SER A 305 5.24 -8.58 -22.56
N ARG A 306 5.10 -7.91 -23.72
CA ARG A 306 3.79 -7.38 -24.15
C ARG A 306 2.70 -8.45 -24.22
N PRO A 307 2.93 -9.69 -24.73
CA PRO A 307 1.93 -10.75 -24.68
C PRO A 307 1.52 -11.14 -23.26
N GLU A 308 2.47 -11.26 -22.29
CA GLU A 308 2.16 -11.55 -20.90
C GLU A 308 1.27 -10.46 -20.29
N MET A 309 1.57 -9.19 -20.55
CA MET A 309 0.73 -8.09 -20.07
C MET A 309 -0.66 -8.10 -20.70
N ALA A 310 -0.76 -8.29 -22.03
CA ALA A 310 -2.04 -8.39 -22.71
C ALA A 310 -2.90 -9.55 -22.20
N GLN A 311 -2.29 -10.70 -21.93
CA GLN A 311 -2.97 -11.85 -21.32
C GLN A 311 -3.43 -11.55 -19.89
N SER A 312 -2.62 -10.84 -19.09
CA SER A 312 -3.00 -10.43 -17.73
C SER A 312 -4.24 -9.54 -17.72
N ILE A 313 -4.33 -8.59 -18.66
CA ILE A 313 -5.50 -7.72 -18.84
C ILE A 313 -6.72 -8.54 -19.29
N ALA A 314 -6.54 -9.47 -20.24
CA ALA A 314 -7.61 -10.35 -20.69
C ALA A 314 -8.14 -11.24 -19.57
N LEU A 315 -7.25 -11.77 -18.70
CA LEU A 315 -7.63 -12.54 -17.51
C LEU A 315 -8.45 -11.70 -16.53
N ALA A 316 -8.04 -10.46 -16.24
CA ALA A 316 -8.78 -9.58 -15.34
C ALA A 316 -10.18 -9.26 -15.86
N ARG A 317 -10.28 -8.89 -17.15
CA ARG A 317 -11.58 -8.62 -17.82
C ARG A 317 -12.45 -9.87 -17.89
N GLY A 318 -11.86 -11.02 -18.23
CA GLY A 318 -12.57 -12.31 -18.27
C GLY A 318 -13.10 -12.76 -16.92
N ALA A 319 -12.45 -12.36 -15.82
CA ALA A 319 -12.92 -12.57 -14.45
C ALA A 319 -14.05 -11.60 -14.04
N GLY A 320 -14.34 -10.56 -14.84
CA GLY A 320 -15.37 -9.56 -14.57
C GLY A 320 -14.88 -8.25 -13.95
N LEU A 321 -13.57 -8.08 -13.78
CA LEU A 321 -12.99 -6.82 -13.29
C LEU A 321 -12.99 -5.78 -14.41
N TRP A 322 -13.65 -4.66 -14.19
CA TRP A 322 -13.83 -3.61 -15.19
C TRP A 322 -13.16 -2.28 -14.82
N ARG A 323 -12.88 -2.04 -13.53
CA ARG A 323 -12.25 -0.83 -13.01
C ARG A 323 -10.72 -0.98 -13.03
N LEU A 324 -10.13 -1.03 -14.24
CA LEU A 324 -8.69 -1.17 -14.41
C LEU A 324 -8.04 0.20 -14.56
N ASP A 325 -6.91 0.41 -13.85
CA ASP A 325 -6.07 1.61 -14.03
C ASP A 325 -5.53 1.68 -15.47
N ASP A 326 -5.69 2.84 -16.13
CA ASP A 326 -5.47 3.01 -17.58
C ASP A 326 -4.06 3.48 -17.97
N ARG A 327 -3.15 3.66 -17.02
CA ARG A 327 -1.82 4.22 -17.30
C ARG A 327 -1.03 3.45 -18.35
N TRP A 328 -1.27 2.16 -18.50
CA TRP A 328 -0.68 1.33 -19.56
C TRP A 328 -1.14 1.71 -20.98
N ARG A 329 -2.33 2.33 -21.15
CA ARG A 329 -2.81 2.79 -22.48
C ARG A 329 -2.01 3.99 -23.00
N SER A 330 -1.64 4.93 -22.12
CA SER A 330 -0.88 6.12 -22.49
C SER A 330 0.57 5.79 -22.89
N ALA A 331 1.18 4.78 -22.28
CA ALA A 331 2.52 4.33 -22.63
C ALA A 331 2.57 3.62 -24.01
N SER A 332 1.49 2.95 -24.42
CA SER A 332 1.40 2.26 -25.72
C SER A 332 1.10 3.19 -26.88
N SER A 333 0.41 4.32 -26.66
CA SER A 333 0.09 5.31 -27.70
C SER A 333 1.22 6.31 -27.99
N ALA A 334 2.21 6.41 -27.10
CA ALA A 334 3.40 7.24 -27.29
C ALA A 334 4.51 6.55 -28.11
N LEU A 335 4.33 5.28 -28.48
CA LEU A 335 5.29 4.44 -29.21
C LEU A 335 4.71 3.87 -30.52
N ALA A 336 3.56 4.39 -31.00
CA ALA A 336 2.95 4.04 -32.28
C ALA A 336 3.23 5.13 -33.36
#